data_623a87695917552e6b91ab66ad7061b3
#
_entry.id   623a87695917552e6b91ab66ad7061b3
#
_cell.length_a   1.000
_cell.length_b   1.000
_cell.length_c   1.000
_cell.angle_alpha   90.00
_cell.angle_beta   90.00
_cell.angle_gamma   90.00
#
_symmetry.space_group_name_H-M   'P 1'
#
loop_
_entity.id
_entity.type
_entity.pdbx_description
1 polymer ?
#
loop_
_entity_poly.entity_id
_entity_poly.type
_entity_poly.pdbx_seq_one_letter_code
_entity_poly.pdbx_strand_id
1 'polypeptide(L)'
;MKKWLTITAVVLLVAGGYVAGAHMSGGAWPTLGLPIGGAEAELRRAAMSFWEDIQFKDFDAAAGYHDPATQSEVDIPYLLERLFAVKPEMLDVMSYEVVFAEVDSSGLRARVKTRLKVKELVRNKIKEQEVILYFHRSSPGADWYMVLESSLRAIEGDDAKKH
;
A
#
# COMPACT_ATOMS: atom_id res chain seq x y z
N MET A 1 -25.23 -41.04 -3.87
CA MET A 1 -25.03 -40.20 -2.69
C MET A 1 -23.57 -40.11 -2.22
N LYS A 2 -22.81 -41.23 -2.08
CA LYS A 2 -21.40 -41.18 -1.60
C LYS A 2 -20.46 -40.29 -2.44
N LYS A 3 -20.55 -40.27 -3.78
CA LYS A 3 -19.69 -39.46 -4.63
C LYS A 3 -19.87 -37.93 -4.45
N TRP A 4 -21.10 -37.48 -4.17
CA TRP A 4 -21.37 -36.07 -3.93
C TRP A 4 -20.79 -35.58 -2.58
N LEU A 5 -20.88 -36.41 -1.54
CA LEU A 5 -20.28 -36.13 -0.24
C LEU A 5 -18.75 -36.00 -0.34
N THR A 6 -18.11 -36.85 -1.13
CA THR A 6 -16.63 -36.77 -1.34
C THR A 6 -16.24 -35.52 -2.06
N ILE A 7 -16.97 -35.10 -3.11
CA ILE A 7 -16.70 -33.88 -3.86
C ILE A 7 -16.87 -32.65 -2.95
N THR A 8 -17.95 -32.59 -2.17
CA THR A 8 -18.18 -31.47 -1.24
C THR A 8 -17.07 -31.37 -0.19
N ALA A 9 -16.62 -32.50 0.36
CA ALA A 9 -15.53 -32.52 1.34
C ALA A 9 -14.20 -32.04 0.76
N VAL A 10 -13.88 -32.43 -0.48
CA VAL A 10 -12.67 -31.97 -1.17
C VAL A 10 -12.72 -30.46 -1.45
N VAL A 11 -13.87 -29.95 -1.91
CA VAL A 11 -14.05 -28.50 -2.16
C VAL A 11 -13.89 -27.70 -0.87
N LEU A 12 -14.47 -28.17 0.24
CA LEU A 12 -14.33 -27.49 1.54
C LEU A 12 -12.89 -27.52 2.06
N LEU A 13 -12.16 -28.62 1.86
CA LEU A 13 -10.75 -28.72 2.24
C LEU A 13 -9.86 -27.77 1.42
N VAL A 14 -10.08 -27.68 0.11
CA VAL A 14 -9.32 -26.77 -0.78
C VAL A 14 -9.64 -25.32 -0.42
N ALA A 15 -10.91 -24.97 -0.25
CA ALA A 15 -11.32 -23.63 0.11
C ALA A 15 -10.80 -23.24 1.51
N GLY A 16 -10.91 -24.13 2.49
CA GLY A 16 -10.37 -23.90 3.84
C GLY A 16 -8.85 -23.75 3.86
N GLY A 17 -8.14 -24.58 3.12
CA GLY A 17 -6.68 -24.48 2.97
C GLY A 17 -6.24 -23.18 2.28
N TYR A 18 -6.99 -22.75 1.26
CA TYR A 18 -6.73 -21.48 0.58
C TYR A 18 -6.94 -20.28 1.52
N VAL A 19 -8.05 -20.24 2.25
CA VAL A 19 -8.34 -19.16 3.21
C VAL A 19 -7.29 -19.12 4.32
N ALA A 20 -6.92 -20.28 4.88
CA ALA A 20 -5.88 -20.36 5.90
C ALA A 20 -4.52 -19.88 5.37
N GLY A 21 -4.12 -20.30 4.17
CA GLY A 21 -2.89 -19.87 3.52
C GLY A 21 -2.87 -18.37 3.23
N ALA A 22 -3.96 -17.81 2.72
CA ALA A 22 -4.09 -16.38 2.48
C ALA A 22 -4.05 -15.56 3.79
N HIS A 23 -4.63 -16.07 4.85
CA HIS A 23 -4.58 -15.42 6.16
C HIS A 23 -3.17 -15.44 6.76
N MET A 24 -2.49 -16.59 6.71
CA MET A 24 -1.11 -16.73 7.23
C MET A 24 -0.06 -15.98 6.42
N SER A 25 -0.30 -15.76 5.14
CA SER A 25 0.62 -15.03 4.25
C SER A 25 0.59 -13.51 4.43
N GLY A 26 -0.28 -12.98 5.32
CA GLY A 26 -0.41 -11.54 5.55
C GLY A 26 -0.76 -10.75 4.27
N GLY A 27 -1.54 -11.36 3.37
CA GLY A 27 -2.00 -10.73 2.13
C GLY A 27 -1.07 -10.91 0.92
N ALA A 28 0.02 -11.69 1.05
CA ALA A 28 0.90 -11.99 -0.10
C ALA A 28 0.24 -12.90 -1.15
N TRP A 29 -0.82 -13.64 -0.79
CA TRP A 29 -1.57 -14.47 -1.73
C TRP A 29 -2.70 -13.70 -2.40
N PRO A 30 -2.99 -13.96 -3.68
CA PRO A 30 -4.12 -13.34 -4.36
C PRO A 30 -5.43 -13.75 -3.68
N THR A 31 -6.21 -12.76 -3.24
CA THR A 31 -7.44 -13.00 -2.47
C THR A 31 -8.70 -13.02 -3.33
N LEU A 32 -8.58 -12.85 -4.66
CA LEU A 32 -9.71 -12.79 -5.61
C LEU A 32 -10.79 -11.77 -5.18
N GLY A 33 -10.37 -10.66 -4.57
CA GLY A 33 -11.28 -9.62 -4.06
C GLY A 33 -11.97 -9.96 -2.73
N LEU A 34 -11.65 -11.10 -2.10
CA LEU A 34 -12.19 -11.44 -0.78
C LEU A 34 -11.40 -10.72 0.33
N PRO A 35 -12.06 -10.25 1.41
CA PRO A 35 -11.42 -9.56 2.53
C PRO A 35 -10.70 -10.57 3.46
N ILE A 36 -9.70 -11.27 2.93
CA ILE A 36 -8.94 -12.28 3.66
C ILE A 36 -7.61 -11.67 4.13
N GLY A 37 -7.19 -11.99 5.35
CA GLY A 37 -5.88 -11.64 5.89
C GLY A 37 -5.87 -10.52 6.92
N GLY A 38 -7.04 -10.01 7.33
CA GLY A 38 -7.16 -8.98 8.37
C GLY A 38 -6.64 -7.61 7.95
N ALA A 39 -6.51 -6.70 8.93
CA ALA A 39 -6.14 -5.30 8.70
C ALA A 39 -4.74 -5.13 8.08
N GLU A 40 -3.78 -5.96 8.46
CA GLU A 40 -2.41 -5.88 7.89
C GLU A 40 -2.39 -6.24 6.40
N ALA A 41 -3.17 -7.24 5.99
CA ALA A 41 -3.27 -7.62 4.59
C ALA A 41 -3.98 -6.55 3.75
N GLU A 42 -4.98 -5.89 4.32
CA GLU A 42 -5.67 -4.75 3.73
C GLU A 42 -4.71 -3.58 3.50
N LEU A 43 -3.94 -3.22 4.52
CA LEU A 43 -2.92 -2.17 4.45
C LEU A 43 -1.81 -2.48 3.44
N ARG A 44 -1.36 -3.74 3.36
CA ARG A 44 -0.39 -4.17 2.35
C ARG A 44 -0.94 -3.96 0.94
N ARG A 45 -2.20 -4.36 0.70
CA ARG A 45 -2.84 -4.16 -0.61
C ARG A 45 -2.98 -2.68 -0.93
N ALA A 46 -3.47 -1.86 0.01
CA ALA A 46 -3.59 -0.42 -0.18
C ALA A 46 -2.25 0.23 -0.53
N ALA A 47 -1.19 -0.12 0.18
CA ALA A 47 0.16 0.39 -0.11
C ALA A 47 0.68 -0.07 -1.48
N MET A 48 0.45 -1.34 -1.85
CA MET A 48 0.86 -1.86 -3.17
C MET A 48 0.12 -1.16 -4.29
N SER A 49 -1.21 -1.03 -4.20
CA SER A 49 -2.02 -0.33 -5.21
C SER A 49 -1.65 1.15 -5.31
N PHE A 50 -1.42 1.83 -4.19
CA PHE A 50 -0.91 3.21 -4.21
C PHE A 50 0.40 3.33 -5.02
N TRP A 51 1.37 2.44 -4.79
CA TRP A 51 2.64 2.49 -5.53
C TRP A 51 2.49 2.07 -6.99
N GLU A 52 1.53 1.20 -7.31
CA GLU A 52 1.15 0.87 -8.67
C GLU A 52 0.63 2.10 -9.41
N ASP A 53 -0.32 2.84 -8.82
CA ASP A 53 -0.86 4.07 -9.39
C ASP A 53 0.24 5.14 -9.59
N ILE A 54 1.14 5.31 -8.61
CA ILE A 54 2.31 6.20 -8.76
C ILE A 54 3.23 5.74 -9.91
N GLN A 55 3.48 4.44 -10.04
CA GLN A 55 4.31 3.89 -11.12
C GLN A 55 3.71 4.18 -12.49
N PHE A 56 2.40 4.06 -12.63
CA PHE A 56 1.68 4.36 -13.87
C PHE A 56 1.31 5.84 -14.04
N LYS A 57 1.68 6.71 -13.09
CA LYS A 57 1.39 8.15 -13.08
C LYS A 57 -0.12 8.45 -13.00
N ASP A 58 -0.90 7.54 -12.45
CA ASP A 58 -2.32 7.76 -12.14
C ASP A 58 -2.45 8.45 -10.77
N PHE A 59 -2.17 9.76 -10.75
CA PHE A 59 -2.16 10.53 -9.51
C PHE A 59 -3.57 10.76 -8.94
N ASP A 60 -4.61 10.72 -9.78
CA ASP A 60 -6.00 10.78 -9.34
C ASP A 60 -6.38 9.52 -8.57
N ALA A 61 -6.05 8.34 -9.10
CA ALA A 61 -6.25 7.08 -8.39
C ALA A 61 -5.44 7.02 -7.10
N ALA A 62 -4.15 7.43 -7.13
CA ALA A 62 -3.29 7.48 -5.96
C ALA A 62 -3.82 8.44 -4.86
N ALA A 63 -4.46 9.55 -5.24
CA ALA A 63 -5.09 10.46 -4.28
C ALA A 63 -6.27 9.80 -3.54
N GLY A 64 -6.95 8.84 -4.16
CA GLY A 64 -8.10 8.13 -3.59
C GLY A 64 -7.81 7.37 -2.29
N TYR A 65 -6.54 7.10 -1.99
CA TYR A 65 -6.14 6.46 -0.71
C TYR A 65 -6.10 7.44 0.48
N HIS A 66 -6.32 8.72 0.25
CA HIS A 66 -6.29 9.75 1.29
C HIS A 66 -7.70 10.07 1.80
N ASP A 67 -7.77 10.62 3.01
CA ASP A 67 -9.04 11.01 3.64
C ASP A 67 -9.80 12.00 2.74
N PRO A 68 -11.08 11.72 2.42
CA PRO A 68 -11.93 12.62 1.61
C PRO A 68 -12.01 14.05 2.16
N ALA A 69 -11.94 14.24 3.48
CA ALA A 69 -11.89 15.57 4.08
C ALA A 69 -10.61 16.31 3.67
N THR A 70 -9.47 15.64 3.72
CA THR A 70 -8.19 16.21 3.28
C THR A 70 -8.19 16.50 1.78
N GLN A 71 -8.78 15.63 0.95
CA GLN A 71 -8.90 15.84 -0.49
C GLN A 71 -9.75 17.08 -0.85
N SER A 72 -10.70 17.47 0.02
CA SER A 72 -11.50 18.67 -0.19
C SER A 72 -10.75 19.99 0.10
N GLU A 73 -9.69 19.91 0.90
CA GLU A 73 -8.88 21.06 1.33
C GLU A 73 -7.59 21.23 0.52
N VAL A 74 -7.07 20.12 0.00
CA VAL A 74 -5.76 20.06 -0.65
C VAL A 74 -5.86 19.29 -1.97
N ASP A 75 -5.31 19.85 -3.04
CA ASP A 75 -5.19 19.16 -4.34
C ASP A 75 -4.08 18.10 -4.26
N ILE A 76 -4.46 16.92 -3.77
CA ILE A 76 -3.53 15.81 -3.57
C ILE A 76 -2.98 15.28 -4.89
N PRO A 77 -3.77 15.10 -5.97
CA PRO A 77 -3.24 14.71 -7.29
C PRO A 77 -2.11 15.62 -7.75
N TYR A 78 -2.32 16.93 -7.67
CA TYR A 78 -1.31 17.92 -8.05
C TYR A 78 -0.04 17.81 -7.20
N LEU A 79 -0.17 17.56 -5.87
CA LEU A 79 1.00 17.38 -5.01
C LEU A 79 1.78 16.11 -5.36
N LEU A 80 1.10 15.01 -5.64
CA LEU A 80 1.72 13.75 -6.06
C LEU A 80 2.40 13.92 -7.42
N GLU A 81 1.73 14.53 -8.40
CA GLU A 81 2.32 14.84 -9.69
C GLU A 81 3.60 15.69 -9.54
N ARG A 82 3.53 16.73 -8.73
CA ARG A 82 4.68 17.61 -8.47
C ARG A 82 5.85 16.86 -7.84
N LEU A 83 5.59 15.89 -6.96
CA LEU A 83 6.64 15.10 -6.31
C LEU A 83 7.30 14.11 -7.25
N PHE A 84 6.52 13.42 -8.07
CA PHE A 84 7.01 12.29 -8.86
C PHE A 84 7.25 12.62 -10.34
N ALA A 85 6.61 13.65 -10.89
CA ALA A 85 6.72 13.99 -12.29
C ALA A 85 7.38 15.33 -12.61
N VAL A 86 7.28 16.33 -11.73
CA VAL A 86 7.65 17.72 -12.04
C VAL A 86 8.89 18.22 -11.31
N LYS A 87 9.25 17.65 -10.17
CA LYS A 87 10.46 18.10 -9.44
C LYS A 87 11.74 17.77 -10.17
N PRO A 88 12.85 18.49 -9.86
CA PRO A 88 14.09 18.41 -10.64
C PRO A 88 14.65 17.00 -10.78
N GLU A 89 14.15 16.06 -10.03
CA GLU A 89 14.63 14.68 -10.06
C GLU A 89 13.77 13.75 -10.92
N MET A 90 12.55 14.12 -11.29
CA MET A 90 11.63 13.28 -12.09
C MET A 90 11.81 11.79 -11.79
N LEU A 91 11.17 11.34 -10.73
CA LEU A 91 11.35 9.95 -10.24
C LEU A 91 10.48 8.98 -11.05
N ASP A 92 11.09 7.90 -11.50
CA ASP A 92 10.41 6.76 -12.08
C ASP A 92 10.48 5.58 -11.13
N VAL A 93 9.31 5.11 -10.64
CA VAL A 93 9.22 3.95 -9.75
C VAL A 93 9.36 2.69 -10.57
N MET A 94 10.51 2.04 -10.47
CA MET A 94 10.80 0.82 -11.23
C MET A 94 10.20 -0.42 -10.59
N SER A 95 10.28 -0.51 -9.26
CA SER A 95 9.70 -1.60 -8.47
C SER A 95 9.46 -1.18 -7.04
N TYR A 96 8.54 -1.84 -6.38
CA TYR A 96 8.19 -1.64 -4.97
C TYR A 96 7.93 -2.97 -4.28
N GLU A 97 8.21 -3.01 -2.97
CA GLU A 97 8.01 -4.18 -2.12
C GLU A 97 7.52 -3.71 -0.75
N VAL A 98 6.45 -4.33 -0.23
CA VAL A 98 6.01 -4.08 1.14
C VAL A 98 6.81 -4.93 2.10
N VAL A 99 7.68 -4.30 2.89
CA VAL A 99 8.56 -4.95 3.87
C VAL A 99 7.75 -5.41 5.07
N PHE A 100 6.96 -4.51 5.68
CA PHE A 100 6.02 -4.85 6.74
C PHE A 100 4.80 -3.94 6.76
N ALA A 101 3.72 -4.41 7.37
CA ALA A 101 2.57 -3.62 7.78
C ALA A 101 2.32 -3.88 9.26
N GLU A 102 2.05 -2.85 10.03
CA GLU A 102 1.85 -2.91 11.47
C GLU A 102 0.70 -1.99 11.87
N VAL A 103 -0.20 -2.53 12.68
CA VAL A 103 -1.31 -1.78 13.27
C VAL A 103 -0.98 -1.53 14.74
N ASP A 104 -1.21 -0.32 15.22
CA ASP A 104 -0.95 0.01 16.61
C ASP A 104 -1.93 -0.67 17.59
N SER A 105 -1.66 -0.55 18.89
CA SER A 105 -2.49 -1.16 19.92
C SER A 105 -3.92 -0.59 19.99
N SER A 106 -4.15 0.61 19.46
CA SER A 106 -5.51 1.18 19.39
C SER A 106 -6.33 0.59 18.25
N GLY A 107 -5.68 -0.02 17.27
CA GLY A 107 -6.30 -0.49 16.05
C GLY A 107 -6.77 0.63 15.11
N LEU A 108 -6.39 1.88 15.37
CA LEU A 108 -6.85 3.06 14.59
C LEU A 108 -5.76 3.69 13.76
N ARG A 109 -4.51 3.35 14.01
CA ARG A 109 -3.35 3.85 13.27
C ARG A 109 -2.51 2.69 12.79
N ALA A 110 -1.88 2.87 11.63
CA ALA A 110 -1.02 1.86 11.08
C ALA A 110 0.14 2.51 10.32
N ARG A 111 1.19 1.72 10.11
CA ARG A 111 2.33 2.07 9.27
C ARG A 111 2.68 0.91 8.36
N VAL A 112 2.99 1.24 7.12
CA VAL A 112 3.44 0.28 6.12
C VAL A 112 4.80 0.74 5.61
N LYS A 113 5.81 -0.09 5.80
CA LYS A 113 7.15 0.16 5.27
C LYS A 113 7.27 -0.48 3.90
N THR A 114 7.65 0.33 2.92
CA THR A 114 7.89 -0.10 1.55
C THR A 114 9.34 0.18 1.16
N ARG A 115 9.92 -0.71 0.38
CA ARG A 115 11.20 -0.51 -0.28
C ARG A 115 10.93 -0.21 -1.74
N LEU A 116 11.45 0.91 -2.21
CA LEU A 116 11.30 1.39 -3.58
C LEU A 116 12.64 1.32 -4.30
N LYS A 117 12.59 0.92 -5.55
CA LYS A 117 13.68 1.12 -6.50
C LYS A 117 13.22 2.19 -7.49
N VAL A 118 13.86 3.34 -7.43
CA VAL A 118 13.50 4.51 -8.25
C VAL A 118 14.65 4.90 -9.16
N LYS A 119 14.30 5.42 -10.33
CA LYS A 119 15.25 5.99 -11.27
C LYS A 119 15.06 7.51 -11.32
N GLU A 120 16.10 8.25 -10.99
CA GLU A 120 16.19 9.70 -11.25
C GLU A 120 16.42 9.92 -12.74
N LEU A 121 15.42 10.41 -13.47
CA LEU A 121 15.49 10.52 -14.92
C LEU A 121 16.53 11.56 -15.38
N VAL A 122 16.67 12.67 -14.66
CA VAL A 122 17.62 13.75 -14.99
C VAL A 122 19.07 13.27 -14.85
N ARG A 123 19.38 12.52 -13.79
CA ARG A 123 20.74 12.01 -13.52
C ARG A 123 21.00 10.61 -14.07
N ASN A 124 19.97 9.96 -14.60
CA ASN A 124 19.98 8.55 -15.03
C ASN A 124 20.55 7.60 -13.96
N LYS A 125 20.22 7.86 -12.70
CA LYS A 125 20.72 7.12 -11.53
C LYS A 125 19.62 6.31 -10.90
N ILE A 126 19.91 5.05 -10.57
CA ILE A 126 18.99 4.18 -9.82
C ILE A 126 19.37 4.26 -8.35
N LYS A 127 18.34 4.43 -7.50
CA LYS A 127 18.44 4.43 -6.05
C LYS A 127 17.44 3.44 -5.45
N GLU A 128 17.79 2.86 -4.32
CA GLU A 128 16.87 2.17 -3.45
C GLU A 128 16.61 3.03 -2.21
N GLN A 129 15.35 3.16 -1.84
CA GLN A 129 14.97 3.91 -0.64
C GLN A 129 13.82 3.20 0.09
N GLU A 130 13.76 3.39 1.39
CA GLU A 130 12.67 2.89 2.22
C GLU A 130 11.75 4.04 2.57
N VAL A 131 10.44 3.83 2.37
CA VAL A 131 9.39 4.81 2.66
C VAL A 131 8.41 4.21 3.63
N ILE A 132 7.97 5.01 4.61
CA ILE A 132 6.92 4.61 5.54
C ILE A 132 5.65 5.38 5.17
N LEU A 133 4.61 4.64 4.80
CA LEU A 133 3.28 5.16 4.60
C LEU A 133 2.51 5.02 5.92
N TYR A 134 1.90 6.11 6.37
CA TYR A 134 1.10 6.14 7.57
C TYR A 134 -0.38 6.13 7.22
N PHE A 135 -1.15 5.33 7.95
CA PHE A 135 -2.58 5.18 7.75
C PHE A 135 -3.33 5.45 9.05
N HIS A 136 -4.56 5.93 8.92
CA HIS A 136 -5.51 6.04 10.03
C HIS A 136 -6.91 5.62 9.60
N ARG A 137 -7.74 5.31 10.58
CA ARG A 137 -9.18 5.09 10.42
C ARG A 137 -9.94 5.66 11.61
N SER A 138 -11.21 6.01 11.40
CA SER A 138 -12.05 6.66 12.43
C SER A 138 -12.52 5.69 13.52
N SER A 139 -12.69 4.40 13.19
CA SER A 139 -13.14 3.36 14.13
C SER A 139 -12.67 1.98 13.65
N PRO A 140 -12.65 0.96 14.53
CA PRO A 140 -12.42 -0.41 14.13
C PRO A 140 -13.42 -0.85 13.05
N GLY A 141 -12.92 -1.35 11.90
CA GLY A 141 -13.75 -1.77 10.76
C GLY A 141 -14.11 -0.66 9.77
N ALA A 142 -13.75 0.60 10.01
CA ALA A 142 -13.79 1.66 9.01
C ALA A 142 -12.62 1.52 8.01
N ASP A 143 -12.76 2.17 6.86
CA ASP A 143 -11.73 2.20 5.83
C ASP A 143 -10.44 2.86 6.32
N TRP A 144 -9.31 2.39 5.81
CA TRP A 144 -8.02 2.97 6.07
C TRP A 144 -7.71 4.10 5.08
N TYR A 145 -7.31 5.24 5.61
CA TYR A 145 -6.88 6.39 4.83
C TYR A 145 -5.41 6.73 5.10
N MET A 146 -4.70 7.06 4.05
CA MET A 146 -3.30 7.47 4.13
C MET A 146 -3.18 8.89 4.67
N VAL A 147 -2.18 9.13 5.53
CA VAL A 147 -1.83 10.45 6.07
C VAL A 147 -0.72 11.04 5.21
N LEU A 148 -1.06 11.95 4.31
CA LEU A 148 -0.15 12.52 3.32
C LEU A 148 1.07 13.20 3.97
N GLU A 149 0.87 14.09 4.92
CA GLU A 149 1.94 14.90 5.52
C GLU A 149 3.03 14.04 6.17
N SER A 150 2.62 13.03 6.94
CA SER A 150 3.58 12.13 7.61
C SER A 150 4.33 11.24 6.62
N SER A 151 3.65 10.80 5.57
CA SER A 151 4.23 9.97 4.52
C SER A 151 5.25 10.75 3.67
N LEU A 152 4.96 12.01 3.35
CA LEU A 152 5.86 12.88 2.59
C LEU A 152 7.10 13.29 3.37
N ARG A 153 6.98 13.58 4.67
CA ARG A 153 8.14 13.88 5.53
C ARG A 153 9.13 12.73 5.60
N ALA A 154 8.65 11.48 5.50
CA ALA A 154 9.52 10.31 5.47
C ALA A 154 10.31 10.22 4.15
N ILE A 155 9.75 10.71 3.05
CA ILE A 155 10.42 10.77 1.73
C ILE A 155 11.49 11.88 1.71
N GLU A 156 11.20 13.03 2.32
CA GLU A 156 12.13 14.18 2.37
C GLU A 156 13.23 14.03 3.44
N GLY A 157 12.95 13.33 4.54
CA GLY A 157 13.86 13.26 5.70
C GLY A 157 15.13 12.43 5.51
N ASP A 158 15.17 11.55 4.50
CA ASP A 158 16.35 10.71 4.22
C ASP A 158 17.42 11.46 3.41
N ASP A 159 17.04 12.50 2.67
CA ASP A 159 17.98 13.36 1.93
C ASP A 159 18.67 14.39 2.85
N ALA A 160 18.02 14.81 3.95
CA ALA A 160 18.58 15.79 4.88
C ALA A 160 19.69 15.23 5.80
N LYS A 161 19.84 13.93 5.92
CA LYS A 161 20.86 13.26 6.75
C LYS A 161 22.17 12.96 6.02
N LYS A 162 22.29 13.28 4.74
CA LYS A 162 23.47 12.98 3.90
C LYS A 162 24.30 14.20 3.52
N HIS A 163 24.08 15.35 4.19
CA HIS A 163 24.92 16.57 4.03
C HIS A 163 25.60 16.96 5.32
#